data_41b70f31050a6eb983137ea772a45264
#
_entry.id   41b70f31050a6eb983137ea772a45264
#
_cell.length_a   1.000
_cell.length_b   1.000
_cell.length_c   1.000
_cell.angle_alpha   90.00
_cell.angle_beta   90.00
_cell.angle_gamma   90.00
#
_symmetry.space_group_name_H-M   'P 1'
#
loop_
_entity.id
_entity.type
_entity.pdbx_description
1 polymer ?
#
loop_
_entity_poly.entity_id
_entity_poly.type
_entity_poly.pdbx_seq_one_letter_code
_entity_poly.pdbx_strand_id
1 'polypeptide(L)' 'DFIATGVLSPIVTHFCPDRPQLRAQLIASQIIGLGLARWVARMDRIAGLDVEALAALVGPTIQRYAFDDLPGLVDPA' A
#
# COMPACT_ATOMS: atom_id res chain seq x y z
N ASP A 1 -13.47 -1.57 -3.08
CA ASP A 1 -13.19 -1.22 -1.68
C ASP A 1 -13.39 0.26 -1.46
N PHE A 2 -14.18 0.60 -0.44
CA PHE A 2 -14.51 2.01 -0.16
C PHE A 2 -13.26 2.83 0.16
N ILE A 3 -12.38 2.31 1.01
CA ILE A 3 -11.19 3.05 1.43
C ILE A 3 -10.24 3.25 0.25
N ALA A 4 -9.93 2.18 -0.47
CA ALA A 4 -9.00 2.26 -1.59
C ALA A 4 -9.56 3.12 -2.72
N THR A 5 -10.82 2.90 -3.09
CA THR A 5 -11.43 3.59 -4.21
C THR A 5 -11.82 5.03 -3.84
N GLY A 6 -12.37 5.22 -2.63
CA GLY A 6 -12.87 6.53 -2.22
C GLY A 6 -11.79 7.49 -1.76
N VAL A 7 -10.70 6.97 -1.16
CA VAL A 7 -9.67 7.82 -0.54
C VAL A 7 -8.38 7.79 -1.33
N LEU A 8 -7.85 6.61 -1.62
CA LEU A 8 -6.52 6.48 -2.23
C LEU A 8 -6.55 6.60 -3.75
N SER A 9 -7.61 6.14 -4.40
CA SER A 9 -7.66 6.12 -5.85
C SER A 9 -7.51 7.51 -6.49
N PRO A 10 -8.15 8.56 -6.00
CA PRO A 10 -7.93 9.90 -6.55
C PRO A 10 -6.49 10.36 -6.44
N ILE A 11 -5.83 10.06 -5.32
CA ILE A 11 -4.43 10.44 -5.10
C ILE A 11 -3.53 9.68 -6.06
N VAL A 12 -3.72 8.38 -6.16
CA VAL A 12 -2.88 7.54 -7.00
C VAL A 12 -3.11 7.85 -8.48
N THR A 13 -4.34 8.15 -8.88
CA THR A 13 -4.64 8.52 -10.27
C THR A 13 -3.90 9.79 -10.67
N HIS A 14 -3.74 10.73 -9.75
CA HIS A 14 -3.03 11.97 -10.02
C HIS A 14 -1.55 11.71 -10.33
N PHE A 15 -0.90 10.82 -9.57
CA PHE A 15 0.54 10.56 -9.70
C PHE A 15 0.87 9.37 -10.59
N CYS A 16 -0.04 8.42 -10.72
CA CYS A 16 0.19 7.16 -11.44
C CYS A 16 -1.02 6.87 -12.33
N PRO A 17 -1.01 7.33 -13.59
CA PRO A 17 -2.19 7.17 -14.45
C PRO A 17 -2.51 5.73 -14.85
N ASP A 18 -1.54 4.81 -14.84
CA ASP A 18 -1.81 3.42 -15.20
C ASP A 18 -2.28 2.62 -13.99
N ARG A 19 -3.34 1.85 -14.18
CA ARG A 19 -3.91 0.94 -13.19
C ARG A 19 -4.11 1.59 -11.81
N PRO A 20 -4.72 2.79 -11.75
CA PRO A 20 -4.78 3.52 -10.47
C PRO A 20 -5.57 2.79 -9.39
N GLN A 21 -6.63 2.08 -9.76
CA GLN A 21 -7.43 1.35 -8.78
C GLN A 21 -6.67 0.17 -8.20
N LEU A 22 -5.94 -0.58 -9.03
CA LEU A 22 -5.14 -1.69 -8.55
C LEU A 22 -4.02 -1.19 -7.64
N ARG A 23 -3.33 -0.13 -8.04
CA ARG A 23 -2.26 0.45 -7.22
C ARG A 23 -2.78 0.93 -5.89
N ALA A 24 -3.94 1.59 -5.86
CA ALA A 24 -4.57 2.05 -4.63
C ALA A 24 -4.92 0.88 -3.72
N GLN A 25 -5.44 -0.21 -4.27
CA GLN A 25 -5.78 -1.39 -3.48
C GLN A 25 -4.55 -2.10 -2.94
N LEU A 26 -3.46 -2.16 -3.71
CA LEU A 26 -2.21 -2.72 -3.24
C LEU A 26 -1.65 -1.92 -2.06
N ILE A 27 -1.66 -0.60 -2.18
CA ILE A 27 -1.20 0.28 -1.10
C ILE A 27 -2.09 0.12 0.13
N ALA A 28 -3.41 0.14 -0.07
CA ALA A 28 -4.35 -0.02 1.03
C ALA A 28 -4.18 -1.36 1.73
N SER A 29 -3.93 -2.43 0.99
CA SER A 29 -3.71 -3.76 1.57
C SER A 29 -2.49 -3.78 2.49
N GLN A 30 -1.43 -3.08 2.12
CA GLN A 30 -0.22 -2.98 2.94
C GLN A 30 -0.50 -2.21 4.22
N ILE A 31 -1.20 -1.10 4.12
CA ILE A 31 -1.51 -0.26 5.29
C ILE A 31 -2.46 -0.99 6.24
N ILE A 32 -3.51 -1.59 5.70
CA ILE A 32 -4.48 -2.34 6.51
C ILE A 32 -3.82 -3.54 7.16
N GLY A 33 -3.05 -4.31 6.39
CA GLY A 33 -2.35 -5.48 6.92
C GLY A 33 -1.35 -5.11 8.00
N LEU A 34 -0.62 -4.02 7.81
CA LEU A 34 0.34 -3.53 8.79
C LEU A 34 -0.38 -3.08 10.07
N GLY A 35 -1.51 -2.40 9.92
CA GLY A 35 -2.31 -1.99 11.08
C GLY A 35 -2.81 -3.18 11.86
N LEU A 36 -3.29 -4.21 11.17
CA LEU A 36 -3.74 -5.44 11.82
C LEU A 36 -2.58 -6.13 12.55
N ALA A 37 -1.41 -6.20 11.91
CA ALA A 37 -0.24 -6.82 12.51
C ALA A 37 0.21 -6.07 13.76
N ARG A 38 0.16 -4.73 13.74
CA ARG A 38 0.67 -3.90 14.82
C ARG A 38 -0.31 -3.80 15.99
N TRP A 39 -1.59 -3.56 15.72
CA TRP A 39 -2.54 -3.21 16.77
C TRP A 39 -3.52 -4.31 17.13
N VAL A 40 -3.80 -5.24 16.22
CA VAL A 40 -4.76 -6.33 16.47
C VAL A 40 -4.03 -7.62 16.80
N ALA A 41 -3.21 -8.12 15.89
CA ALA A 41 -2.45 -9.35 16.12
C ALA A 41 -1.26 -9.14 17.07
N ARG A 42 -0.81 -7.89 17.19
CA ARG A 42 0.29 -7.50 18.07
C ARG A 42 1.53 -8.36 17.85
N MET A 43 1.95 -8.47 16.61
CA MET A 43 3.22 -9.10 16.29
C MET A 43 4.32 -8.32 16.96
N ASP A 44 5.00 -8.91 17.92
CA ASP A 44 5.84 -8.20 18.87
C ASP A 44 6.97 -7.40 18.20
N ARG A 45 7.57 -7.94 17.16
CA ARG A 45 8.66 -7.22 16.46
C ARG A 45 8.14 -6.00 15.71
N ILE A 46 6.98 -6.13 15.07
CA ILE A 46 6.35 -5.02 14.34
C ILE A 46 5.78 -4.01 15.31
N ALA A 47 5.11 -4.48 16.36
CA ALA A 47 4.51 -3.60 17.36
C ALA A 47 5.56 -2.80 18.14
N GLY A 48 6.77 -3.35 18.29
CA GLY A 48 7.84 -2.69 19.00
C GLY A 48 8.60 -1.65 18.20
N LEU A 49 8.40 -1.57 16.88
CA LEU A 49 9.06 -0.55 16.07
C LEU A 49 8.37 0.80 16.22
N ASP A 50 9.14 1.87 16.21
CA ASP A 50 8.54 3.19 16.13
C ASP A 50 8.05 3.48 14.70
N VAL A 51 7.27 4.55 14.58
CA VAL A 51 6.64 4.89 13.28
C VAL A 51 7.68 5.20 12.22
N GLU A 52 8.78 5.85 12.60
CA GLU A 52 9.81 6.21 11.63
C GLU A 52 10.52 4.96 11.09
N ALA A 53 10.86 4.02 11.96
CA ALA A 53 11.49 2.77 11.53
C ALA A 53 10.55 1.97 10.64
N LEU A 54 9.29 1.93 11.02
CA LEU A 54 8.28 1.21 10.25
C LEU A 54 8.09 1.83 8.86
N ALA A 55 8.04 3.16 8.80
CA ALA A 55 7.92 3.87 7.54
C ALA A 55 9.13 3.63 6.64
N ALA A 56 10.33 3.59 7.21
CA ALA A 56 11.54 3.34 6.44
C ALA A 56 11.56 1.92 5.85
N LEU A 57 11.00 0.95 6.57
CA LEU A 57 10.96 -0.43 6.10
C LEU A 57 9.87 -0.67 5.07
N VAL A 58 8.70 -0.07 5.27
CA VAL A 58 7.51 -0.33 4.45
C VAL A 58 7.38 0.68 3.31
N GLY A 59 7.86 1.91 3.52
CA GLY A 59 7.74 2.98 2.54
C GLY A 59 8.21 2.62 1.14
N PRO A 60 9.38 2.00 0.96
CA PRO A 60 9.85 1.60 -0.36
C PRO A 60 8.90 0.64 -1.08
N THR A 61 8.26 -0.27 -0.35
CA THR A 61 7.29 -1.18 -0.93
C THR A 61 6.05 -0.43 -1.41
N ILE A 62 5.55 0.50 -0.61
CA ILE A 62 4.41 1.32 -0.99
C ILE A 62 4.75 2.19 -2.19
N GLN A 63 5.94 2.77 -2.21
CA GLN A 63 6.41 3.59 -3.32
C GLN A 63 6.49 2.77 -4.61
N ARG A 64 6.94 1.54 -4.53
CA ARG A 64 6.98 0.63 -5.67
C ARG A 64 5.57 0.37 -6.21
N TYR A 65 4.59 0.13 -5.35
CA TYR A 65 3.22 -0.06 -5.79
C TYR A 65 2.63 1.21 -6.41
N ALA A 66 3.08 2.38 -5.96
CA ALA A 66 2.56 3.64 -6.46
C ALA A 66 3.17 4.04 -7.81
N PHE A 67 4.45 3.77 -8.03
CA PHE A 67 5.16 4.38 -9.14
C PHE A 67 5.81 3.40 -10.11
N ASP A 68 6.21 2.21 -9.65
CA ASP A 68 6.96 1.29 -10.50
C ASP A 68 6.03 0.44 -11.35
N ASP A 69 6.59 -0.20 -12.37
CA ASP A 69 5.86 -1.17 -13.17
C ASP A 69 5.41 -2.32 -12.29
N LEU A 70 4.22 -2.84 -12.55
CA LEU A 70 3.67 -3.97 -11.82
C LEU A 70 4.00 -5.25 -12.58
N PRO A 71 5.00 -6.03 -12.14
CA PRO A 71 5.44 -7.21 -12.87
C PRO A 71 4.40 -8.33 -12.82
N GLY A 72 4.49 -9.21 -13.80
CA GLY A 72 3.65 -10.40 -13.82
C GLY A 72 2.22 -10.19 -14.28
N LEU A 73 1.84 -8.97 -14.64
CA LEU A 73 0.50 -8.69 -15.12
C LEU A 73 0.44 -8.83 -16.63
N VAL A 74 -0.61 -9.50 -17.09
CA VAL A 74 -0.99 -9.48 -18.49
C VAL A 74 -1.92 -8.28 -18.66
N ASP A 75 -1.62 -7.43 -19.63
CA ASP A 75 -2.42 -6.25 -19.86
C ASP A 75 -3.83 -6.67 -20.25
N PRO A 76 -4.86 -6.30 -19.47
CA PRO A 76 -6.23 -6.61 -19.85
C PRO A 76 -6.57 -5.83 -21.12
N ALA A 77 -7.01 -6.54 -22.07
CA ALA A 77 -7.39 -5.94 -23.35
C ALA A 77 -8.45 -4.87 -23.13
#